data_80cb82cff45ca1a626c1eafd59049d08
#
_entry.id   80cb82cff45ca1a626c1eafd59049d08
#
_cell.length_a   1.000
_cell.length_b   1.000
_cell.length_c   1.000
_cell.angle_alpha   90.00
_cell.angle_beta   90.00
_cell.angle_gamma   90.00
#
_symmetry.space_group_name_H-M   'P 1'
#
loop_
_entity.id
_entity.type
_entity.pdbx_description
1 polymer ?
#
loop_
_entity_poly.entity_id
_entity_poly.type
_entity_poly.pdbx_seq_one_letter_code
_entity_poly.pdbx_strand_id
1 'polypeptide(L)' 'MPEGLIRGTKVRIMSGLYAKMTGTIDSNTYGATVDEPGEVCMGYGVILDDGEWVILRLNQVTTRFKRSADHH' A
#
# COMPACT_ATOMS: atom_id res chain seq x y z
N MET A 1 8.11 16.33 -6.01
CA MET A 1 8.07 15.76 -5.82
C MET A 1 7.62 14.91 -5.37
N PRO A 2 7.25 14.43 -5.06
CA PRO A 2 6.91 13.72 -4.48
C PRO A 2 6.98 12.81 -4.54
N GLU A 3 7.05 12.52 -4.22
CA GLU A 3 7.34 11.67 -4.34
C GLU A 3 6.79 10.60 -3.77
N GLY A 4 6.89 9.49 -3.93
CA GLY A 4 6.31 8.35 -3.34
C GLY A 4 6.76 8.12 -1.94
N LEU A 5 6.10 7.18 -1.27
CA LEU A 5 6.52 6.80 0.06
C LEU A 5 7.77 5.96 -0.02
N ILE A 6 8.58 6.04 1.00
CA ILE A 6 9.83 5.30 1.00
C ILE A 6 9.61 3.90 1.55
N ARG A 7 10.53 3.03 1.20
CA ARG A 7 10.53 1.66 1.66
C ARG A 7 10.52 1.62 3.18
N GLY A 8 9.73 0.75 3.73
CA GLY A 8 9.62 0.60 5.17
C GLY A 8 8.50 1.42 5.79
N THR A 9 7.86 2.27 4.99
CA THR A 9 6.76 3.09 5.52
C THR A 9 5.54 2.23 5.76
N LYS A 10 4.95 2.35 6.93
CA LYS A 10 3.73 1.64 7.27
C LYS A 10 2.54 2.35 6.67
N VAL A 11 1.65 1.60 6.07
CA VAL A 11 0.48 2.19 5.41
C VAL A 11 -0.76 1.38 5.70
N ARG A 12 -1.90 2.03 5.48
CA ARG A 12 -3.19 1.37 5.51
C ARG A 12 -3.80 1.48 4.12
N ILE A 13 -4.45 0.42 3.71
CA ILE A 13 -5.09 0.36 2.40
C ILE A 13 -6.50 0.90 2.52
N MET A 14 -6.81 1.88 1.67
CA MET A 14 -8.07 2.62 1.80
C MET A 14 -9.19 2.05 0.95
N SER A 15 -8.86 1.35 -0.12
CA SER A 15 -9.89 0.89 -1.03
C SER A 15 -9.44 -0.37 -1.75
N GLY A 16 -10.38 -1.05 -2.37
CA GLY A 16 -10.10 -2.22 -3.18
C GLY A 16 -10.21 -3.51 -2.39
N LEU A 17 -9.66 -4.56 -2.96
CA LEU A 17 -9.75 -5.89 -2.37
C LEU A 17 -9.20 -5.98 -0.97
N TYR A 18 -8.16 -5.20 -0.71
CA TYR A 18 -7.48 -5.27 0.58
C TYR A 18 -7.77 -4.07 1.47
N ALA A 19 -8.89 -3.40 1.22
CA ALA A 19 -9.27 -2.24 2.01
C ALA A 19 -9.25 -2.56 3.50
N LYS A 20 -8.75 -1.60 4.26
CA LYS A 20 -8.64 -1.67 5.73
C LYS A 20 -7.51 -2.53 6.25
N MET A 21 -6.81 -3.23 5.37
CA MET A 21 -5.62 -3.96 5.79
C MET A 21 -4.45 -3.00 5.89
N THR A 22 -3.43 -3.42 6.60
CA THR A 22 -2.21 -2.63 6.74
C THR A 22 -1.04 -3.42 6.19
N GLY A 23 -0.01 -2.69 5.84
CA GLY A 23 1.19 -3.30 5.30
C GLY A 23 2.33 -2.32 5.32
N THR A 24 3.41 -2.67 4.64
CA THR A 24 4.63 -1.88 4.62
C THR A 24 5.06 -1.69 3.18
N ILE A 25 5.43 -0.48 2.83
CA ILE A 25 5.92 -0.19 1.49
C ILE A 25 7.23 -0.94 1.26
N ASP A 26 7.28 -1.70 0.17
CA ASP A 26 8.49 -2.40 -0.22
C ASP A 26 9.22 -1.65 -1.32
N SER A 27 8.47 -1.11 -2.28
CA SER A 27 9.11 -0.44 -3.40
C SER A 27 8.08 0.38 -4.17
N ASN A 28 8.58 1.26 -5.01
CA ASN A 28 7.76 1.86 -6.05
C ASN A 28 7.90 0.95 -7.26
N THR A 29 6.82 0.65 -7.91
CA THR A 29 6.87 -0.30 -8.98
C THR A 29 5.88 0.07 -10.07
N TYR A 30 6.07 -0.52 -11.25
CA TYR A 30 5.19 -0.31 -12.37
C TYR A 30 4.64 -1.67 -12.75
N GLY A 31 3.35 -1.84 -12.60
CA GLY A 31 2.76 -3.14 -12.87
C GLY A 31 1.27 -3.11 -12.67
N ALA A 32 0.66 -4.25 -12.78
CA ALA A 32 -0.79 -4.37 -12.62
C ALA A 32 -1.14 -4.47 -11.14
N THR A 33 -2.09 -3.66 -10.72
CA THR A 33 -2.51 -3.73 -9.32
C THR A 33 -3.42 -4.93 -9.11
N VAL A 34 -3.61 -5.30 -7.86
CA VAL A 34 -4.45 -6.45 -7.53
C VAL A 34 -5.91 -6.19 -7.89
N ASP A 35 -6.31 -4.92 -7.93
CA ASP A 35 -7.70 -4.59 -8.22
C ASP A 35 -7.98 -4.45 -9.70
N GLU A 36 -6.95 -4.23 -10.50
CA GLU A 36 -7.12 -4.03 -11.94
C GLU A 36 -6.01 -4.74 -12.69
N PRO A 37 -6.06 -6.05 -12.72
CA PRO A 37 -4.95 -6.83 -13.29
C PRO A 37 -4.76 -6.63 -14.77
N GLY A 38 -5.73 -6.04 -15.44
CA GLY A 38 -5.58 -5.78 -16.87
C GLY A 38 -4.87 -4.48 -17.20
N GLU A 39 -4.54 -3.66 -16.21
CA GLU A 39 -3.94 -2.35 -16.46
C GLU A 39 -2.65 -2.20 -15.70
N VAL A 40 -1.64 -1.69 -16.38
CA VAL A 40 -0.33 -1.46 -15.79
C VAL A 40 -0.23 0.01 -15.41
N CYS A 41 0.21 0.29 -14.22
CA CYS A 41 0.36 1.67 -13.76
C CYS A 41 1.46 1.74 -12.70
N MET A 42 1.84 2.97 -12.40
CA MET A 42 2.76 3.18 -11.28
C MET A 42 2.03 2.88 -9.99
N GLY A 43 2.71 2.23 -9.09
CA GLY A 43 2.11 1.88 -7.82
C GLY A 43 3.17 1.55 -6.78
N TYR A 44 2.71 1.07 -5.65
CA TYR A 44 3.58 0.61 -4.59
C TYR A 44 3.52 -0.90 -4.51
N GLY A 45 4.69 -1.52 -4.36
CA GLY A 45 4.73 -2.89 -3.90
C GLY A 45 4.61 -2.84 -2.40
N VAL A 46 3.62 -3.52 -1.86
CA VAL A 46 3.32 -3.47 -0.44
C VAL A 46 3.33 -4.89 0.09
N ILE A 47 4.02 -5.07 1.21
CA ILE A 47 3.98 -6.35 1.91
C ILE A 47 2.93 -6.22 2.99
N LEU A 48 1.85 -6.96 2.83
CA LEU A 48 0.77 -6.94 3.81
C LEU A 48 1.25 -7.56 5.12
N ASP A 49 0.54 -7.27 6.19
CA ASP A 49 0.94 -7.77 7.49
C ASP A 49 0.96 -9.29 7.56
N ASP A 50 0.22 -9.96 6.67
CA ASP A 50 0.23 -11.42 6.62
C ASP A 50 1.34 -11.97 5.73
N GLY A 51 2.17 -11.09 5.15
CA GLY A 51 3.30 -11.52 4.34
C GLY A 51 3.08 -11.50 2.84
N GLU A 52 1.88 -11.28 2.40
CA GLU A 52 1.59 -11.27 0.97
C GLU A 52 2.09 -9.99 0.33
N TRP A 53 2.70 -10.09 -0.85
CA TRP A 53 3.20 -8.93 -1.59
C TRP A 53 2.19 -8.58 -2.67
N VAL A 54 1.75 -7.34 -2.71
CA VAL A 54 0.75 -6.90 -3.68
C VAL A 54 1.15 -5.55 -4.25
N ILE A 55 0.61 -5.23 -5.42
CA ILE A 55 0.81 -3.92 -6.04
C ILE A 55 -0.47 -3.13 -5.89
N LEU A 56 -0.35 -1.92 -5.37
CA LEU A 56 -1.50 -1.04 -5.14
C LEU A 56 -1.24 0.31 -5.79
N ARG A 57 -2.31 0.98 -6.19
CA ARG A 57 -2.19 2.32 -6.74
C ARG A 57 -1.71 3.27 -5.66
N LEU A 58 -1.05 4.33 -6.09
CA LEU A 58 -0.51 5.30 -5.16
C LEU A 58 -1.59 5.87 -4.25
N ASN A 59 -2.78 6.07 -4.78
CA ASN A 59 -3.84 6.69 -4.00
C ASN A 59 -4.68 5.70 -3.21
N GLN A 60 -4.30 4.43 -3.18
CA GLN A 60 -5.02 3.44 -2.39
C GLN A 60 -4.49 3.30 -0.99
N VAL A 61 -3.36 3.93 -0.68
CA VAL A 61 -2.73 3.76 0.63
C VAL A 61 -2.59 5.10 1.31
N THR A 62 -2.54 5.07 2.63
CA THR A 62 -2.35 6.28 3.40
C THR A 62 -1.45 5.97 4.58
N THR A 63 -0.67 6.98 4.98
CA THR A 63 0.08 6.91 6.21
C THR A 63 -0.71 7.48 7.38
N ARG A 64 -1.88 8.03 7.10
CA ARG A 64 -2.69 8.67 8.13
C ARG A 64 -3.72 7.71 8.68
N PHE A 65 -3.35 6.99 9.69
CA PHE A 65 -4.30 6.11 10.35
C PHE A 65 -3.89 5.93 11.79
N LYS A 66 -4.89 5.63 12.60
CA LYS A 66 -4.65 5.38 13.97
C LYS A 66 -4.21 3.97 14.17
N ARG A 67 -3.15 3.78 14.89
CA ARG A 67 -2.72 2.45 15.25
C ARG A 67 -3.18 2.17 16.65
N SER A 68 -3.74 1.01 16.85
CA SER A 68 -4.29 0.72 18.15
C SER A 68 -3.25 0.74 19.25
N ALA A 69 -2.01 0.49 18.90
CA ALA A 69 -0.96 0.50 19.91
C ALA A 69 -0.56 1.90 20.30
N ASP A 70 -1.06 2.90 19.64
CA ASP A 70 -0.64 4.24 19.90
C ASP A 70 -1.43 4.90 20.95
N HIS A 71 -2.48 4.29 21.39
CA HIS A 71 -3.17 4.96 22.36
C HIS A 71 -2.72 4.49 23.65
N HIS A 72 -2.69 5.11 24.40
CA HIS A 72 -2.32 4.85 25.63
C HIS A 72 -1.44 5.64 26.09
#